data_50e039e049efcaf4af80c1737ac2fb53
#
_entry.id   50e039e049efcaf4af80c1737ac2fb53
#
_cell.length_a   1.000
_cell.length_b   1.000
_cell.length_c   1.000
_cell.angle_alpha   90.00
_cell.angle_beta   90.00
_cell.angle_gamma   90.00
#
_symmetry.space_group_name_H-M   'P 1'
#
loop_
_entity.id
_entity.type
_entity.pdbx_description
1 polymer ?
#
loop_
_entity_poly.entity_id
_entity_poly.type
_entity_poly.pdbx_seq_one_letter_code
_entity_poly.pdbx_strand_id
1 'polypeptide(L)'
;VMEADQQEETANILIKAIRRANMAIITRGNEQPELKGMGSTCTVVLINSKFATIAHVGDSRVYQFRGRTKIFRTFDHSMVFDLVKQKVITEEQARLSAQSNVITRALGIKPDLEVEILERPFEAGDRFLLCTDGIHGSIEEKRLIKQVTNRKIALGPVVDGIATEIDNIGRISGGGHDNLTLAIIETKLNSIKKDSMSKKIKQILLAIGAVCIISIA
;
A
#
# COMPACT_ATOMS: atom_id res chain seq x y z
N VAL A 1 5.04 -24.66 13.21
CA VAL A 1 3.82 -25.20 12.60
C VAL A 1 2.67 -24.22 12.75
N MET A 2 2.15 -23.93 13.95
CA MET A 2 1.00 -23.03 14.19
C MET A 2 1.17 -21.60 13.64
N GLU A 3 2.35 -21.09 13.49
CA GLU A 3 2.64 -19.74 13.01
C GLU A 3 2.58 -19.66 11.49
N ALA A 4 3.13 -20.64 10.80
CA ALA A 4 3.06 -20.77 9.35
C ALA A 4 1.61 -20.98 8.90
N ASP A 5 0.83 -21.80 9.62
CA ASP A 5 -0.58 -22.04 9.34
C ASP A 5 -1.41 -20.74 9.43
N GLN A 6 -1.14 -19.89 10.43
CA GLN A 6 -1.85 -18.61 10.60
C GLN A 6 -1.47 -17.59 9.51
N GLN A 7 -0.23 -17.60 9.05
CA GLN A 7 0.24 -16.76 7.95
C GLN A 7 -0.44 -17.15 6.65
N GLU A 8 -0.44 -18.44 6.34
CA GLU A 8 -1.10 -18.99 5.16
C GLU A 8 -2.61 -18.69 5.15
N GLU A 9 -3.28 -18.83 6.29
CA GLU A 9 -4.70 -18.49 6.43
C GLU A 9 -4.95 -16.99 6.13
N THR A 10 -4.12 -16.10 6.68
CA THR A 10 -4.23 -14.65 6.47
C THR A 10 -4.02 -14.28 4.99
N ALA A 11 -2.99 -14.83 4.35
CA ALA A 11 -2.71 -14.64 2.94
C ALA A 11 -3.88 -15.09 2.06
N ASN A 12 -4.42 -16.30 2.33
CA ASN A 12 -5.55 -16.85 1.60
C ASN A 12 -6.82 -16.02 1.73
N ILE A 13 -7.09 -15.44 2.91
CA ILE A 13 -8.23 -14.52 3.13
C ILE A 13 -8.07 -13.27 2.24
N LEU A 14 -6.89 -12.63 2.24
CA LEU A 14 -6.62 -11.44 1.44
C LEU A 14 -6.72 -11.73 -0.06
N ILE A 15 -6.12 -12.82 -0.54
CA ILE A 15 -6.22 -13.24 -1.95
C ILE A 15 -7.68 -13.41 -2.38
N LYS A 16 -8.47 -14.16 -1.59
CA LYS A 16 -9.89 -14.40 -1.88
C LYS A 16 -10.69 -13.10 -1.91
N ALA A 17 -10.46 -12.20 -0.95
CA ALA A 17 -11.15 -10.92 -0.87
C ALA A 17 -10.84 -10.03 -2.09
N ILE A 18 -9.56 -9.92 -2.45
CA ILE A 18 -9.12 -9.09 -3.59
C ILE A 18 -9.61 -9.68 -4.92
N ARG A 19 -9.54 -11.00 -5.11
CA ARG A 19 -10.10 -11.68 -6.30
C ARG A 19 -11.61 -11.51 -6.40
N ARG A 20 -12.34 -11.53 -5.29
CA ARG A 20 -13.78 -11.24 -5.26
C ARG A 20 -14.07 -9.82 -5.68
N ALA A 21 -13.31 -8.84 -5.18
CA ALA A 21 -13.41 -7.44 -5.60
C ALA A 21 -13.11 -7.28 -7.08
N ASN A 22 -12.06 -7.93 -7.61
CA ASN A 22 -11.73 -7.96 -9.02
C ASN A 22 -12.93 -8.42 -9.88
N MET A 23 -13.53 -9.55 -9.52
CA MET A 23 -14.67 -10.08 -10.25
C MET A 23 -15.89 -9.15 -10.18
N ALA A 24 -16.13 -8.49 -9.05
CA ALA A 24 -17.22 -7.53 -8.92
C ALA A 24 -17.03 -6.30 -9.83
N ILE A 25 -15.80 -5.79 -9.96
CA ILE A 25 -15.47 -4.70 -10.88
C ILE A 25 -15.69 -5.13 -12.33
N ILE A 26 -15.17 -6.30 -12.73
CA ILE A 26 -15.34 -6.85 -14.08
C ILE A 26 -16.83 -7.01 -14.42
N THR A 27 -17.61 -7.61 -13.51
CA THR A 27 -19.05 -7.80 -13.71
C THR A 27 -19.75 -6.47 -13.90
N ARG A 28 -19.45 -5.48 -13.07
CA ARG A 28 -20.05 -4.14 -13.16
C ARG A 28 -19.70 -3.44 -14.48
N GLY A 29 -18.44 -3.52 -14.92
CA GLY A 29 -18.00 -2.96 -16.20
C GLY A 29 -18.64 -3.65 -17.42
N ASN A 30 -19.03 -4.94 -17.29
CA ASN A 30 -19.75 -5.65 -18.34
C ASN A 30 -21.25 -5.32 -18.37
N GLU A 31 -21.86 -5.03 -17.21
CA GLU A 31 -23.26 -4.66 -17.08
C GLU A 31 -23.55 -3.22 -17.51
N GLN A 32 -22.58 -2.32 -17.39
CA GLN A 32 -22.70 -0.89 -17.67
C GLN A 32 -21.65 -0.45 -18.69
N PRO A 33 -22.04 -0.20 -19.96
CA PRO A 33 -21.10 0.15 -21.04
C PRO A 33 -20.23 1.38 -20.75
N GLU A 34 -20.74 2.34 -19.99
CA GLU A 34 -20.04 3.55 -19.57
C GLU A 34 -18.91 3.28 -18.57
N LEU A 35 -18.92 2.13 -17.91
CA LEU A 35 -17.89 1.68 -16.96
C LEU A 35 -16.94 0.64 -17.57
N LYS A 36 -17.04 0.38 -18.86
CA LYS A 36 -16.23 -0.61 -19.55
C LYS A 36 -14.74 -0.26 -19.45
N GLY A 37 -13.94 -1.21 -18.95
CA GLY A 37 -12.51 -1.04 -18.79
C GLY A 37 -12.11 -0.31 -17.51
N MET A 38 -13.04 -0.02 -16.60
CA MET A 38 -12.67 0.52 -15.29
C MET A 38 -11.76 -0.43 -14.53
N GLY A 39 -10.76 0.12 -13.91
CA GLY A 39 -9.77 -0.64 -13.13
C GLY A 39 -9.37 0.07 -11.85
N SER A 40 -8.63 -0.61 -11.02
CA SER A 40 -8.12 -0.04 -9.78
C SER A 40 -6.87 -0.76 -9.31
N THR A 41 -5.97 -0.04 -8.62
CA THR A 41 -4.94 -0.67 -7.80
C THR A 41 -5.53 -1.11 -6.47
N CYS A 42 -4.84 -1.99 -5.76
CA CYS A 42 -5.22 -2.37 -4.40
C CYS A 42 -3.98 -2.66 -3.56
N THR A 43 -3.88 -2.00 -2.42
CA THR A 43 -2.80 -2.22 -1.46
C THR A 43 -3.37 -2.32 -0.07
N VAL A 44 -3.09 -3.43 0.62
CA VAL A 44 -3.59 -3.74 1.96
C VAL A 44 -2.42 -4.06 2.87
N VAL A 45 -2.45 -3.55 4.09
CA VAL A 45 -1.58 -3.98 5.19
C VAL A 45 -2.45 -4.50 6.32
N LEU A 46 -2.31 -5.78 6.64
CA LEU A 46 -2.96 -6.41 7.78
C LEU A 46 -1.90 -6.72 8.83
N ILE A 47 -2.02 -6.11 10.00
CA ILE A 47 -1.08 -6.27 11.10
C ILE A 47 -1.70 -7.18 12.17
N ASN A 48 -1.03 -8.28 12.46
CA ASN A 48 -1.35 -9.15 13.58
C ASN A 48 -0.33 -8.96 14.73
N SER A 49 -0.30 -9.86 15.70
CA SER A 49 0.61 -9.72 16.86
C SER A 49 2.10 -9.97 16.55
N LYS A 50 2.44 -10.47 15.36
CA LYS A 50 3.80 -10.96 15.06
C LYS A 50 4.35 -10.44 13.73
N PHE A 51 3.50 -10.28 12.72
CA PHE A 51 3.90 -9.86 11.37
C PHE A 51 2.84 -8.98 10.72
N ALA A 52 3.26 -8.26 9.70
CA ALA A 52 2.39 -7.52 8.80
C ALA A 52 2.30 -8.30 7.48
N THR A 53 1.08 -8.69 7.08
CA THR A 53 0.81 -9.26 5.77
C THR A 53 0.40 -8.15 4.83
N ILE A 54 1.11 -8.01 3.73
CA ILE A 54 0.86 -7.01 2.68
C ILE A 54 0.30 -7.74 1.47
N ALA A 55 -0.87 -7.30 0.99
CA ALA A 55 -1.41 -7.73 -0.28
C ALA A 55 -1.37 -6.56 -1.26
N HIS A 56 -0.87 -6.80 -2.48
CA HIS A 56 -0.53 -5.74 -3.41
C HIS A 56 -0.89 -6.09 -4.85
N VAL A 57 -1.55 -5.14 -5.55
CA VAL A 57 -1.86 -5.17 -6.98
C VAL A 57 -1.76 -3.73 -7.51
N GLY A 58 -0.89 -3.50 -8.48
CA GLY A 58 -0.73 -2.20 -9.13
C GLY A 58 0.56 -1.47 -8.74
N ASP A 59 0.53 -0.16 -8.71
CA ASP A 59 1.64 0.75 -8.45
C ASP A 59 1.47 1.62 -7.19
N SER A 60 0.35 1.49 -6.47
CA SER A 60 0.23 2.05 -5.12
C SER A 60 1.18 1.32 -4.18
N ARG A 61 1.95 2.05 -3.37
CA ARG A 61 3.08 1.48 -2.62
C ARG A 61 2.83 1.32 -1.13
N VAL A 62 3.46 0.30 -0.55
CA VAL A 62 3.67 0.16 0.89
C VAL A 62 5.14 0.32 1.21
N TYR A 63 5.45 1.18 2.16
CA TYR A 63 6.77 1.33 2.74
C TYR A 63 6.75 0.88 4.20
N GLN A 64 7.85 0.31 4.68
CA GLN A 64 8.09 0.08 6.10
C GLN A 64 9.34 0.83 6.55
N PHE A 65 9.19 1.59 7.64
CA PHE A 65 10.27 2.39 8.22
C PHE A 65 10.56 1.94 9.64
N ARG A 66 11.83 1.76 9.95
CA ARG A 66 12.33 1.55 11.32
C ARG A 66 13.25 2.70 11.70
N GLY A 67 12.89 3.43 12.76
CA GLY A 67 13.58 4.68 13.09
C GLY A 67 13.48 5.70 11.95
N ARG A 68 14.63 6.03 11.34
CA ARG A 68 14.73 6.94 10.20
C ARG A 68 15.06 6.26 8.88
N THR A 69 15.02 4.93 8.85
CA THR A 69 15.45 4.13 7.70
C THR A 69 14.25 3.46 7.03
N LYS A 70 14.18 3.55 5.70
CA LYS A 70 13.33 2.69 4.89
C LYS A 70 13.92 1.28 4.88
N ILE A 71 13.23 0.31 5.48
CA ILE A 71 13.69 -1.08 5.54
C ILE A 71 12.98 -1.99 4.53
N PHE A 72 11.88 -1.48 3.93
CA PHE A 72 11.13 -2.21 2.92
C PHE A 72 10.27 -1.26 2.09
N ARG A 73 9.99 -1.68 0.84
CA ARG A 73 9.01 -1.11 -0.06
C ARG A 73 8.48 -2.19 -1.01
N THR A 74 7.18 -2.14 -1.38
CA THR A 74 6.64 -2.92 -2.50
C THR A 74 7.23 -2.45 -3.83
N PHE A 75 7.30 -3.34 -4.82
CA PHE A 75 7.65 -2.98 -6.19
C PHE A 75 6.39 -2.81 -7.02
N ASP A 76 6.37 -1.76 -7.84
CA ASP A 76 5.24 -1.47 -8.71
C ASP A 76 5.05 -2.60 -9.74
N HIS A 77 3.80 -2.97 -9.98
CA HIS A 77 3.45 -3.84 -11.11
C HIS A 77 3.32 -2.98 -12.37
N SER A 78 4.46 -2.55 -12.90
CA SER A 78 4.55 -1.74 -14.11
C SER A 78 5.67 -2.24 -15.01
N MET A 79 5.55 -1.94 -16.30
CA MET A 79 6.54 -2.36 -17.31
C MET A 79 7.94 -1.85 -16.97
N VAL A 80 8.05 -0.59 -16.54
CA VAL A 80 9.36 0.01 -16.23
C VAL A 80 9.98 -0.61 -14.96
N PHE A 81 9.17 -0.98 -13.97
CA PHE A 81 9.69 -1.65 -12.78
C PHE A 81 10.07 -3.11 -13.00
N ASP A 82 9.48 -3.78 -13.97
CA ASP A 82 9.98 -5.11 -14.41
C ASP A 82 11.39 -4.99 -14.99
N LEU A 83 11.72 -3.92 -15.72
CA LEU A 83 13.07 -3.63 -16.17
C LEU A 83 14.03 -3.28 -15.01
N VAL A 84 13.56 -2.59 -13.99
CA VAL A 84 14.36 -2.34 -12.77
C VAL A 84 14.68 -3.64 -12.04
N LYS A 85 13.70 -4.55 -11.87
CA LYS A 85 13.92 -5.87 -11.28
C LYS A 85 14.96 -6.69 -12.04
N GLN A 86 14.97 -6.57 -13.38
CA GLN A 86 15.95 -7.21 -14.26
C GLN A 86 17.30 -6.47 -14.29
N LYS A 87 17.45 -5.35 -13.57
CA LYS A 87 18.65 -4.49 -13.55
C LYS A 87 19.02 -3.90 -14.92
N VAL A 88 18.06 -3.76 -15.83
CA VAL A 88 18.23 -3.14 -17.15
C VAL A 88 18.27 -1.62 -17.01
N ILE A 89 17.43 -1.05 -16.13
CA ILE A 89 17.38 0.37 -15.84
C ILE A 89 17.40 0.61 -14.33
N THR A 90 17.75 1.83 -13.92
CA THR A 90 17.66 2.27 -12.50
C THR A 90 16.24 2.71 -12.16
N GLU A 91 15.91 2.77 -10.86
CA GLU A 91 14.62 3.30 -10.40
C GLU A 91 14.41 4.77 -10.83
N GLU A 92 15.49 5.55 -10.89
CA GLU A 92 15.42 6.94 -11.34
C GLU A 92 15.07 7.01 -12.84
N GLN A 93 15.69 6.17 -13.67
CA GLN A 93 15.34 6.07 -15.08
C GLN A 93 13.90 5.61 -15.29
N ALA A 94 13.41 4.64 -14.47
CA ALA A 94 12.03 4.21 -14.51
C ALA A 94 11.07 5.37 -14.19
N ARG A 95 11.35 6.15 -13.15
CA ARG A 95 10.54 7.31 -12.73
C ARG A 95 10.47 8.41 -13.80
N LEU A 96 11.54 8.62 -14.57
CA LEU A 96 11.61 9.62 -15.63
C LEU A 96 11.10 9.10 -16.98
N SER A 97 10.73 7.83 -17.07
CA SER A 97 10.22 7.23 -18.30
C SER A 97 8.83 7.75 -18.64
N ALA A 98 8.58 8.00 -19.93
CA ALA A 98 7.25 8.31 -20.45
C ALA A 98 6.22 7.17 -20.21
N GLN A 99 6.69 5.96 -19.90
CA GLN A 99 5.88 4.78 -19.62
C GLN A 99 5.79 4.48 -18.11
N SER A 100 6.19 5.42 -17.24
CA SER A 100 6.19 5.24 -15.78
C SER A 100 4.80 4.88 -15.22
N ASN A 101 3.74 5.36 -15.85
CA ASN A 101 2.34 5.14 -15.43
C ASN A 101 1.69 3.91 -16.09
N VAL A 102 2.43 3.12 -16.88
CA VAL A 102 1.86 1.92 -17.53
C VAL A 102 1.92 0.74 -16.57
N ILE A 103 0.81 0.48 -15.88
CA ILE A 103 0.67 -0.65 -14.97
C ILE A 103 0.40 -1.96 -15.74
N THR A 104 0.97 -3.05 -15.25
CA THR A 104 0.81 -4.40 -15.82
C THR A 104 -0.22 -5.25 -15.09
N ARG A 105 -0.62 -4.84 -13.88
CA ARG A 105 -1.63 -5.51 -13.06
C ARG A 105 -2.56 -4.49 -12.41
N ALA A 106 -3.87 -4.69 -12.59
CA ALA A 106 -4.93 -3.92 -11.95
C ALA A 106 -6.16 -4.79 -11.72
N LEU A 107 -6.97 -4.46 -10.71
CA LEU A 107 -8.31 -5.02 -10.55
C LEU A 107 -9.20 -4.53 -11.70
N GLY A 108 -10.16 -5.35 -12.08
CA GLY A 108 -11.15 -5.01 -13.11
C GLY A 108 -10.72 -5.32 -14.54
N ILE A 109 -9.46 -5.67 -14.78
CA ILE A 109 -8.92 -5.84 -16.14
C ILE A 109 -8.95 -7.30 -16.59
N LYS A 110 -8.57 -8.25 -15.73
CA LYS A 110 -8.50 -9.68 -16.07
C LYS A 110 -9.13 -10.53 -14.96
N PRO A 111 -9.91 -11.60 -15.32
CA PRO A 111 -10.47 -12.51 -14.32
C PRO A 111 -9.38 -13.22 -13.48
N ASP A 112 -8.31 -13.67 -14.14
CA ASP A 112 -7.18 -14.32 -13.48
C ASP A 112 -6.20 -13.25 -12.95
N LEU A 113 -6.49 -12.77 -11.75
CA LEU A 113 -5.69 -11.76 -11.07
C LEU A 113 -4.64 -12.42 -10.16
N GLU A 114 -3.39 -12.12 -10.43
CA GLU A 114 -2.28 -12.44 -9.51
C GLU A 114 -2.16 -11.38 -8.44
N VAL A 115 -2.35 -11.76 -7.19
CA VAL A 115 -2.18 -10.91 -6.01
C VAL A 115 -0.82 -11.20 -5.38
N GLU A 116 0.05 -10.19 -5.29
CA GLU A 116 1.32 -10.33 -4.58
C GLU A 116 1.07 -10.31 -3.07
N ILE A 117 1.58 -11.31 -2.36
CA ILE A 117 1.54 -11.40 -0.90
C ILE A 117 2.95 -11.35 -0.35
N LEU A 118 3.16 -10.44 0.59
CA LEU A 118 4.45 -10.21 1.24
C LEU A 118 4.25 -10.18 2.75
N GLU A 119 5.14 -10.86 3.48
CA GLU A 119 5.12 -10.87 4.92
C GLU A 119 6.32 -10.15 5.50
N ARG A 120 6.06 -9.27 6.46
CA ARG A 120 7.08 -8.43 7.06
C ARG A 120 7.06 -8.53 8.57
N PRO A 121 8.16 -8.95 9.19
CA PRO A 121 8.31 -8.78 10.63
C PRO A 121 8.36 -7.29 10.96
N PHE A 122 7.77 -6.92 12.09
CA PHE A 122 7.80 -5.54 12.56
C PHE A 122 8.17 -5.45 14.03
N GLU A 123 8.60 -4.28 14.44
CA GLU A 123 8.90 -3.93 15.83
C GLU A 123 8.00 -2.77 16.28
N ALA A 124 7.90 -2.60 17.61
CA ALA A 124 7.20 -1.43 18.15
C ALA A 124 7.82 -0.15 17.64
N GLY A 125 6.97 0.75 17.17
CA GLY A 125 7.40 2.01 16.60
C GLY A 125 7.80 1.92 15.12
N ASP A 126 7.72 0.77 14.44
CA ASP A 126 7.79 0.77 12.98
C ASP A 126 6.62 1.58 12.41
N ARG A 127 6.86 2.28 11.31
CA ARG A 127 5.82 2.97 10.54
C ARG A 127 5.62 2.30 9.19
N PHE A 128 4.37 2.07 8.83
CA PHE A 128 3.98 1.69 7.48
C PHE A 128 3.31 2.89 6.82
N LEU A 129 3.76 3.24 5.62
CA LEU A 129 3.10 4.21 4.75
C LEU A 129 2.48 3.44 3.59
N LEU A 130 1.20 3.65 3.35
CA LEU A 130 0.52 3.26 2.13
C LEU A 130 0.25 4.54 1.34
N CYS A 131 0.55 4.55 0.05
CA CYS A 131 0.30 5.73 -0.78
C CYS A 131 0.09 5.37 -2.25
N THR A 132 -0.68 6.21 -2.94
CA THR A 132 -0.84 6.18 -4.40
C THR A 132 0.33 6.85 -5.10
N ASP A 133 0.39 6.70 -6.42
CA ASP A 133 1.38 7.32 -7.31
C ASP A 133 1.35 8.85 -7.25
N GLY A 134 0.20 9.48 -7.05
CA GLY A 134 0.10 10.91 -6.81
C GLY A 134 0.99 11.40 -5.66
N ILE A 135 1.34 10.55 -4.70
CA ILE A 135 2.29 10.87 -3.63
C ILE A 135 3.73 10.61 -4.07
N HIS A 136 4.06 9.34 -4.40
CA HIS A 136 5.45 8.96 -4.67
C HIS A 136 5.96 9.42 -6.05
N GLY A 137 5.08 9.78 -6.96
CA GLY A 137 5.42 10.41 -8.22
C GLY A 137 5.70 11.92 -8.10
N SER A 138 5.05 12.58 -7.14
CA SER A 138 5.11 14.04 -6.97
C SER A 138 6.22 14.52 -6.04
N ILE A 139 6.67 13.70 -5.08
CA ILE A 139 7.69 14.07 -4.09
C ILE A 139 8.90 13.13 -4.16
N GLU A 140 10.10 13.67 -4.03
CA GLU A 140 11.33 12.88 -3.99
C GLU A 140 11.31 11.89 -2.80
N GLU A 141 11.67 10.62 -3.04
CA GLU A 141 11.58 9.57 -2.01
C GLU A 141 12.36 9.94 -0.73
N LYS A 142 13.55 10.54 -0.85
CA LYS A 142 14.34 10.99 0.31
C LYS A 142 13.58 11.99 1.17
N ARG A 143 12.82 12.87 0.54
CA ARG A 143 12.03 13.89 1.22
C ARG A 143 10.81 13.28 1.89
N LEU A 144 10.12 12.36 1.22
CA LEU A 144 9.03 11.58 1.78
C LEU A 144 9.48 10.78 3.02
N ILE A 145 10.61 10.07 2.94
CA ILE A 145 11.21 9.36 4.08
C ILE A 145 11.44 10.30 5.26
N LYS A 146 12.06 11.46 5.03
CA LYS A 146 12.35 12.45 6.07
C LYS A 146 11.09 12.91 6.79
N GLN A 147 9.99 13.13 6.07
CA GLN A 147 8.71 13.54 6.65
C GLN A 147 8.05 12.40 7.44
N VAL A 148 7.88 11.24 6.81
CA VAL A 148 7.21 10.08 7.42
C VAL A 148 7.95 9.60 8.67
N THR A 149 9.27 9.70 8.70
CA THR A 149 10.09 9.25 9.84
C THR A 149 10.30 10.32 10.91
N ASN A 150 9.76 11.52 10.75
CA ASN A 150 9.85 12.57 11.76
C ASN A 150 8.98 12.24 12.98
N ARG A 151 9.63 11.83 14.08
CA ARG A 151 8.98 11.46 15.33
C ARG A 151 8.65 12.64 16.24
N LYS A 152 9.10 13.85 15.89
CA LYS A 152 8.83 15.08 16.65
C LYS A 152 7.43 15.63 16.36
N ILE A 153 6.80 15.16 15.30
CA ILE A 153 5.49 15.61 14.82
C ILE A 153 4.52 14.42 14.91
N ALA A 154 3.29 14.66 15.34
CA ALA A 154 2.22 13.66 15.36
C ALA A 154 1.86 13.21 13.93
N LEU A 155 1.25 12.02 13.77
CA LEU A 155 0.98 11.45 12.44
C LEU A 155 0.03 12.31 11.60
N GLY A 156 -1.02 12.89 12.18
CA GLY A 156 -1.96 13.77 11.47
C GLY A 156 -1.23 14.93 10.76
N PRO A 157 -0.53 15.82 11.48
CA PRO A 157 0.26 16.88 10.86
C PRO A 157 1.34 16.42 9.87
N VAL A 158 1.86 15.20 9.99
CA VAL A 158 2.77 14.63 8.97
C VAL A 158 2.02 14.38 7.67
N VAL A 159 0.84 13.76 7.75
CA VAL A 159 -0.05 13.50 6.59
C VAL A 159 -0.44 14.81 5.92
N ASP A 160 -0.93 15.77 6.70
CA ASP A 160 -1.34 17.10 6.20
C ASP A 160 -0.17 17.85 5.54
N GLY A 161 1.02 17.75 6.12
CA GLY A 161 2.24 18.36 5.60
C GLY A 161 2.66 17.80 4.24
N ILE A 162 2.56 16.47 4.06
CA ILE A 162 2.86 15.82 2.78
C ILE A 162 1.85 16.25 1.72
N ALA A 163 0.55 16.23 2.02
CA ALA A 163 -0.49 16.64 1.10
C ALA A 163 -0.32 18.12 0.68
N THR A 164 -0.14 19.02 1.65
CA THR A 164 0.07 20.44 1.39
C THR A 164 1.30 20.70 0.53
N GLU A 165 2.37 19.95 0.73
CA GLU A 165 3.58 20.10 -0.08
C GLU A 165 3.32 19.75 -1.54
N ILE A 166 2.63 18.63 -1.79
CA ILE A 166 2.31 18.18 -3.16
C ILE A 166 1.36 19.17 -3.84
N ASP A 167 0.35 19.67 -3.12
CA ASP A 167 -0.54 20.72 -3.61
C ASP A 167 0.25 21.98 -4.04
N ASN A 168 1.25 22.36 -3.26
CA ASN A 168 2.10 23.51 -3.57
C ASN A 168 2.97 23.27 -4.81
N ILE A 169 3.55 22.05 -4.94
CA ILE A 169 4.33 21.66 -6.11
C ILE A 169 3.45 21.72 -7.36
N GLY A 170 2.25 21.16 -7.33
CA GLY A 170 1.31 21.19 -8.44
C GLY A 170 0.92 22.60 -8.87
N ARG A 171 0.67 23.50 -7.90
CA ARG A 171 0.36 24.92 -8.18
C ARG A 171 1.52 25.66 -8.83
N ILE A 172 2.76 25.43 -8.37
CA ILE A 172 3.96 26.08 -8.92
C ILE A 172 4.26 25.60 -10.33
N SER A 173 3.99 24.31 -10.62
CA SER A 173 4.22 23.69 -11.94
C SER A 173 3.18 24.09 -13.00
N GLY A 174 2.18 24.92 -12.64
CA GLY A 174 1.19 25.47 -13.56
C GLY A 174 0.13 24.47 -14.04
N GLY A 175 0.07 23.31 -13.42
CA GLY A 175 -0.93 22.31 -13.78
C GLY A 175 -1.25 21.43 -12.63
N GLY A 176 -2.16 21.16 -12.01
CA GLY A 176 -2.55 20.28 -10.90
C GLY A 176 -1.60 19.11 -10.64
N HIS A 177 -1.97 18.28 -9.75
CA HIS A 177 -1.34 16.99 -9.45
C HIS A 177 -2.41 15.91 -9.55
N ASP A 178 -1.98 14.66 -9.57
CA ASP A 178 -2.86 13.51 -9.51
C ASP A 178 -3.58 13.41 -8.16
N ASN A 179 -4.62 12.58 -8.09
CA ASN A 179 -5.34 12.32 -6.85
C ASN A 179 -4.40 11.77 -5.77
N LEU A 180 -4.47 12.35 -4.57
CA LEU A 180 -3.58 12.02 -3.46
C LEU A 180 -4.30 11.12 -2.45
N THR A 181 -3.73 9.95 -2.19
CA THR A 181 -4.17 9.12 -1.08
C THR A 181 -2.96 8.60 -0.31
N LEU A 182 -2.95 8.80 1.00
CA LEU A 182 -1.94 8.20 1.87
C LEU A 182 -2.50 7.83 3.23
N ALA A 183 -1.90 6.82 3.85
CA ALA A 183 -2.17 6.43 5.22
C ALA A 183 -0.85 6.06 5.91
N ILE A 184 -0.70 6.45 7.17
CA ILE A 184 0.46 6.09 7.99
C ILE A 184 -0.02 5.31 9.21
N ILE A 185 0.52 4.11 9.40
CA ILE A 185 0.29 3.27 10.57
C ILE A 185 1.58 3.27 11.40
N GLU A 186 1.47 3.53 12.70
CA GLU A 186 2.57 3.33 13.65
C GLU A 186 2.26 2.14 14.54
N THR A 187 3.14 1.13 14.54
CA THR A 187 2.99 -0.06 15.37
C THR A 187 3.26 0.25 16.82
N LYS A 188 2.38 -0.21 17.72
CA LYS A 188 2.57 -0.16 19.17
C LYS A 188 2.52 -1.60 19.69
N LEU A 189 3.52 -2.02 20.45
CA LEU A 189 3.37 -3.23 21.25
C LEU A 189 2.43 -2.89 22.40
N ASN A 190 1.17 -3.31 22.30
CA ASN A 190 0.35 -3.38 23.47
C ASN A 190 0.98 -4.46 24.38
N SER A 191 1.42 -4.06 25.56
CA SER A 191 1.60 -5.00 26.66
C SER A 191 0.22 -5.53 27.02
N ILE A 192 -0.24 -6.55 26.32
CA ILE A 192 -1.43 -7.30 26.75
C ILE A 192 -1.01 -7.97 28.03
N LYS A 193 -1.39 -7.35 29.16
CA LYS A 193 -1.41 -8.05 30.44
C LYS A 193 -2.17 -9.34 30.21
N LYS A 194 -1.56 -10.45 30.60
CA LYS A 194 -2.03 -11.83 30.40
C LYS A 194 -3.27 -12.21 31.22
N ASP A 195 -4.18 -11.25 31.50
CA ASP A 195 -5.37 -11.46 32.28
C ASP A 195 -6.61 -11.56 31.39
N SER A 196 -7.12 -12.79 31.35
CA SER A 196 -8.51 -13.21 31.03
C SER A 196 -9.30 -12.34 30.03
N MET A 197 -8.93 -12.32 28.78
CA MET A 197 -9.82 -11.82 27.74
C MET A 197 -10.67 -12.93 27.14
N SER A 198 -12.01 -12.75 27.12
CA SER A 198 -12.94 -13.68 26.52
C SER A 198 -12.65 -13.86 25.00
N LYS A 199 -12.96 -15.05 24.43
CA LYS A 199 -12.77 -15.37 23.02
C LYS A 199 -13.34 -14.34 22.04
N LYS A 200 -14.43 -13.65 22.41
CA LYS A 200 -15.06 -12.58 21.59
C LYS A 200 -14.21 -11.33 21.46
N ILE A 201 -13.48 -10.93 22.50
CA ILE A 201 -12.61 -9.75 22.47
C ILE A 201 -11.34 -10.04 21.64
N LYS A 202 -10.85 -11.28 21.63
CA LYS A 202 -9.74 -11.67 20.76
C LYS A 202 -10.06 -11.53 19.25
N GLN A 203 -11.30 -11.80 18.84
CA GLN A 203 -11.73 -11.62 17.44
C GLN A 203 -11.86 -10.14 17.03
N ILE A 204 -12.21 -9.25 17.93
CA ILE A 204 -12.34 -7.81 17.67
C ILE A 204 -10.95 -7.13 17.57
N LEU A 205 -9.97 -7.56 18.36
CA LEU A 205 -8.59 -7.03 18.30
C LEU A 205 -7.80 -7.47 17.05
N LEU A 206 -8.19 -8.57 16.41
CA LEU A 206 -7.65 -9.01 15.11
C LEU A 206 -8.14 -8.15 13.94
N ALA A 207 -9.20 -7.35 14.12
CA ALA A 207 -9.83 -6.57 13.06
C ALA A 207 -9.33 -5.11 12.96
N ILE A 208 -8.45 -4.65 13.82
CA ILE A 208 -8.15 -3.21 14.00
C ILE A 208 -6.98 -2.71 13.13
N GLY A 209 -6.43 -3.50 12.24
CA GLY A 209 -5.22 -3.10 11.52
C GLY A 209 -5.22 -3.27 10.01
N ALA A 210 -6.37 -3.38 9.35
CA ALA A 210 -6.41 -3.42 7.89
C ALA A 210 -6.63 -2.01 7.32
N VAL A 211 -5.65 -1.49 6.58
CA VAL A 211 -5.81 -0.29 5.74
C VAL A 211 -5.72 -0.73 4.29
N CYS A 212 -6.76 -0.41 3.53
CA CYS A 212 -6.82 -0.65 2.10
C CYS A 212 -6.83 0.70 1.38
N ILE A 213 -5.92 0.88 0.44
CA ILE A 213 -5.93 2.00 -0.49
C ILE A 213 -6.33 1.45 -1.86
N ILE A 214 -7.39 2.03 -2.41
CA ILE A 214 -7.90 1.73 -3.74
C ILE A 214 -7.76 3.03 -4.54
N SER A 215 -6.99 2.99 -5.62
CA SER A 215 -6.88 4.09 -6.58
C SER A 215 -7.61 3.67 -7.87
N ILE A 216 -8.44 4.55 -8.37
CA ILE A 216 -9.14 4.33 -9.64
C ILE A 216 -8.20 4.80 -10.75
N ALA A 217 -7.84 3.89 -11.63
CA ALA A 217 -7.05 4.18 -12.82
C ALA A 217 -7.95 4.60 -13.97
#